data_9b4db8904e3c36fe896fbc8b30f1ead7
#
_entry.id   9b4db8904e3c36fe896fbc8b30f1ead7
#
_cell.length_a   1.000
_cell.length_b   1.000
_cell.length_c   1.000
_cell.angle_alpha   90.00
_cell.angle_beta   90.00
_cell.angle_gamma   90.00
#
_symmetry.space_group_name_H-M   'P 1'
#
loop_
_entity.id
_entity.type
_entity.pdbx_description
1 polymer ?
#
loop_
_entity_poly.entity_id
_entity_poly.type
_entity_poly.pdbx_seq_one_letter_code
_entity_poly.pdbx_strand_id
1 'polypeptide(L)'
;CWLNEGIAQYISKSAHASYQRARGYISKPHSEAIAADDIIPLATLARLTRPPSDNVETFYDESERLVRFLVATDKPSFLTLLDALGRHQPFETALPRFYPTKFTTVAALEEKFREYAAKDFGTTLRQAAE
;
A
#
# COMPACT_ATOMS: atom_id res chain seq x y z
N CYS A 1 11.87 5.09 2.35
CA CYS A 1 11.66 4.16 3.47
C CYS A 1 10.36 3.37 3.32
N TRP A 2 9.21 4.06 3.25
CA TRP A 2 7.91 3.39 3.11
C TRP A 2 7.84 2.49 1.89
N LEU A 3 8.43 2.92 0.78
CA LEU A 3 8.36 2.20 -0.48
C LEU A 3 9.10 0.87 -0.40
N ASN A 4 10.32 0.87 0.12
CA ASN A 4 11.10 -0.35 0.26
C ASN A 4 10.42 -1.34 1.21
N GLU A 5 9.93 -0.84 2.35
CA GLU A 5 9.25 -1.68 3.33
C GLU A 5 7.91 -2.18 2.79
N GLY A 6 7.17 -1.30 2.11
CA GLY A 6 5.89 -1.67 1.52
C GLY A 6 6.03 -2.74 0.44
N ILE A 7 7.04 -2.61 -0.42
CA ILE A 7 7.29 -3.60 -1.46
C ILE A 7 7.70 -4.93 -0.84
N ALA A 8 8.58 -4.90 0.15
CA ALA A 8 9.02 -6.13 0.83
C ALA A 8 7.84 -6.86 1.47
N GLN A 9 6.96 -6.13 2.16
CA GLN A 9 5.77 -6.71 2.77
C GLN A 9 4.79 -7.23 1.73
N TYR A 10 4.59 -6.48 0.65
CA TYR A 10 3.69 -6.88 -0.44
C TYR A 10 4.15 -8.17 -1.09
N ILE A 11 5.44 -8.28 -1.42
CA ILE A 11 6.02 -9.46 -2.05
C ILE A 11 5.97 -10.66 -1.08
N SER A 12 6.29 -10.44 0.18
CA SER A 12 6.28 -11.47 1.20
C SER A 12 4.87 -12.07 1.37
N LYS A 13 3.85 -11.23 1.47
CA LYS A 13 2.47 -11.69 1.60
C LYS A 13 2.01 -12.45 0.35
N SER A 14 2.36 -11.96 -0.83
CA SER A 14 2.01 -12.61 -2.10
C SER A 14 2.69 -13.96 -2.23
N ALA A 15 3.97 -14.05 -1.90
CA ALA A 15 4.71 -15.31 -1.94
C ALA A 15 4.18 -16.32 -0.93
N HIS A 16 3.84 -15.86 0.29
CA HIS A 16 3.29 -16.71 1.32
C HIS A 16 1.93 -17.29 0.88
N ALA A 17 1.06 -16.46 0.35
CA ALA A 17 -0.24 -16.89 -0.16
C ALA A 17 -0.10 -17.93 -1.28
N SER A 18 0.84 -17.70 -2.20
CA SER A 18 1.12 -18.65 -3.28
C SER A 18 1.65 -19.98 -2.75
N TYR A 19 2.55 -19.92 -1.78
CA TYR A 19 3.11 -21.11 -1.14
C TYR A 19 2.01 -21.92 -0.44
N GLN A 20 1.15 -21.25 0.31
CA GLN A 20 0.04 -21.91 1.01
C GLN A 20 -0.90 -22.61 0.02
N ARG A 21 -1.25 -21.94 -1.08
CA ARG A 21 -2.11 -22.53 -2.11
C ARG A 21 -1.46 -23.75 -2.75
N ALA A 22 -0.16 -23.69 -3.02
CA ALA A 22 0.58 -24.79 -3.61
C ALA A 22 0.62 -26.02 -2.70
N ARG A 23 0.52 -25.81 -1.38
CA ARG A 23 0.49 -26.90 -0.41
C ARG A 23 -0.93 -27.37 -0.08
N GLY A 24 -1.93 -26.88 -0.79
CA GLY A 24 -3.32 -27.27 -0.59
C GLY A 24 -4.02 -26.58 0.59
N TYR A 25 -3.39 -25.61 1.21
CA TYR A 25 -4.03 -24.83 2.27
C TYR A 25 -4.89 -23.74 1.67
N ILE A 26 -6.09 -23.55 2.22
CA ILE A 26 -6.93 -22.43 1.84
C ILE A 26 -6.46 -21.25 2.68
N SER A 27 -5.52 -20.48 2.13
CA SER A 27 -5.06 -19.25 2.77
C SER A 27 -5.88 -18.09 2.25
N LYS A 28 -6.70 -17.49 3.13
CA LYS A 28 -7.37 -16.25 2.81
C LYS A 28 -6.46 -15.12 3.24
N PRO A 29 -6.03 -14.24 2.34
CA PRO A 29 -5.27 -13.07 2.76
C PRO A 29 -6.16 -12.28 3.71
N HIS A 30 -5.67 -12.06 4.92
CA HIS A 30 -6.38 -11.29 5.92
C HIS A 30 -5.60 -9.99 6.17
N SER A 31 -6.27 -8.88 5.97
CA SER A 31 -5.73 -7.57 6.29
C SER A 31 -6.79 -6.81 7.07
N GLU A 32 -6.48 -6.52 8.32
CA GLU A 32 -7.38 -5.74 9.16
C GLU A 32 -7.46 -4.31 8.66
N ALA A 33 -8.64 -3.71 8.79
CA ALA A 33 -8.82 -2.31 8.45
C ALA A 33 -7.93 -1.44 9.34
N ILE A 34 -7.35 -0.40 8.76
CA ILE A 34 -6.62 0.61 9.52
C ILE A 34 -7.60 1.73 9.83
N ALA A 35 -7.77 2.04 11.13
CA ALA A 35 -8.65 3.11 11.55
C ALA A 35 -8.13 4.44 11.00
N ALA A 36 -9.07 5.34 10.63
CA ALA A 36 -8.71 6.62 10.04
C ALA A 36 -7.74 7.43 10.90
N ASP A 37 -7.90 7.35 12.23
CA ASP A 37 -7.04 8.10 13.16
C ASP A 37 -5.64 7.51 13.28
N ASP A 38 -5.45 6.25 12.86
CA ASP A 38 -4.16 5.56 12.95
C ASP A 38 -3.35 5.71 11.66
N ILE A 39 -3.95 6.20 10.59
CA ILE A 39 -3.25 6.37 9.31
C ILE A 39 -2.24 7.51 9.41
N ILE A 40 -1.00 7.22 9.08
CA ILE A 40 0.04 8.23 8.96
C ILE A 40 -0.27 9.06 7.71
N PRO A 41 -0.38 10.39 7.79
CA PRO A 41 -0.58 11.21 6.59
C PRO A 41 0.46 10.89 5.53
N LEU A 42 0.02 10.75 4.27
CA LEU A 42 0.91 10.30 3.21
C LEU A 42 2.08 11.25 2.97
N ALA A 43 1.87 12.56 3.14
CA ALA A 43 2.96 13.52 3.03
C ALA A 43 4.05 13.26 4.10
N THR A 44 3.64 12.87 5.29
CA THR A 44 4.56 12.49 6.36
C THR A 44 5.25 11.16 6.06
N LEU A 45 4.46 10.17 5.65
CA LEU A 45 4.96 8.83 5.31
C LEU A 45 6.06 8.91 4.24
N ALA A 46 5.83 9.72 3.21
CA ALA A 46 6.76 9.87 2.10
C ALA A 46 8.11 10.50 2.53
N ARG A 47 8.13 11.22 3.63
CA ARG A 47 9.35 11.89 4.12
C ARG A 47 10.12 11.09 5.14
N LEU A 48 9.55 10.00 5.66
CA LEU A 48 10.23 9.19 6.65
C LEU A 48 11.45 8.50 6.04
N THR A 49 12.58 8.62 6.71
CA THR A 49 13.83 7.98 6.29
C THR A 49 14.04 6.64 6.98
N ARG A 50 13.27 6.38 8.04
CA ARG A 50 13.28 5.13 8.78
C ARG A 50 11.91 4.92 9.42
N PRO A 51 11.56 3.68 9.79
CA PRO A 51 10.30 3.43 10.48
C PRO A 51 10.21 4.24 11.78
N PRO A 52 9.03 4.78 12.10
CA PRO A 52 8.85 5.52 13.35
C PRO A 52 8.94 4.56 14.55
N SER A 53 9.37 5.09 15.70
CA SER A 53 9.43 4.30 16.93
C SER A 53 8.05 4.00 17.48
N ASP A 54 7.09 4.90 17.25
CA ASP A 54 5.70 4.72 17.63
C ASP A 54 4.90 4.21 16.42
N ASN A 55 3.96 3.30 16.68
CA ASN A 55 3.07 2.76 15.65
C ASN A 55 3.82 2.11 14.48
N VAL A 56 4.90 1.38 14.80
CA VAL A 56 5.72 0.73 13.78
C VAL A 56 4.92 -0.29 12.98
N GLU A 57 4.00 -1.01 13.63
CA GLU A 57 3.14 -1.97 12.94
C GLU A 57 2.23 -1.29 11.94
N THR A 58 1.64 -0.15 12.32
CA THR A 58 0.83 0.66 11.40
C THR A 58 1.66 1.12 10.22
N PHE A 59 2.91 1.53 10.47
CA PHE A 59 3.81 1.94 9.41
C PHE A 59 4.00 0.82 8.37
N TYR A 60 4.28 -0.40 8.81
CA TYR A 60 4.46 -1.53 7.89
C TYR A 60 3.18 -1.88 7.17
N ASP A 61 2.07 -1.94 7.87
CA ASP A 61 0.77 -2.27 7.28
C ASP A 61 0.33 -1.21 6.27
N GLU A 62 0.47 0.06 6.62
CA GLU A 62 0.10 1.16 5.74
C GLU A 62 0.99 1.21 4.51
N SER A 63 2.28 1.01 4.67
CA SER A 63 3.23 1.00 3.56
C SER A 63 2.90 -0.11 2.56
N GLU A 64 2.60 -1.31 3.06
CA GLU A 64 2.21 -2.44 2.22
C GLU A 64 0.89 -2.15 1.50
N ARG A 65 -0.11 -1.61 2.20
CA ARG A 65 -1.39 -1.31 1.58
C ARG A 65 -1.30 -0.21 0.54
N LEU A 66 -0.44 0.77 0.77
CA LEU A 66 -0.23 1.84 -0.22
C LEU A 66 0.39 1.27 -1.50
N VAL A 67 1.39 0.40 -1.38
CA VAL A 67 1.96 -0.29 -2.54
C VAL A 67 0.88 -1.11 -3.26
N ARG A 68 0.12 -1.90 -2.52
CA ARG A 68 -0.95 -2.72 -3.07
C ARG A 68 -2.00 -1.88 -3.79
N PHE A 69 -2.38 -0.76 -3.19
CA PHE A 69 -3.36 0.15 -3.77
C PHE A 69 -2.87 0.77 -5.07
N LEU A 70 -1.62 1.24 -5.10
CA LEU A 70 -1.04 1.83 -6.29
C LEU A 70 -0.89 0.80 -7.42
N VAL A 71 -0.48 -0.42 -7.09
CA VAL A 71 -0.39 -1.52 -8.06
C VAL A 71 -1.78 -1.86 -8.60
N ALA A 72 -2.78 -1.97 -7.73
CA ALA A 72 -4.14 -2.31 -8.14
C ALA A 72 -4.79 -1.22 -8.98
N THR A 73 -4.41 0.05 -8.74
CA THR A 73 -4.95 1.17 -9.51
C THR A 73 -4.40 1.18 -10.94
N ASP A 74 -3.09 1.03 -11.08
CA ASP A 74 -2.43 1.00 -12.39
C ASP A 74 -1.01 0.48 -12.22
N LYS A 75 -0.80 -0.79 -12.52
CA LYS A 75 0.50 -1.42 -12.34
C LYS A 75 1.61 -0.78 -13.19
N PRO A 76 1.40 -0.51 -14.50
CA PRO A 76 2.44 0.15 -15.28
C PRO A 76 2.83 1.52 -14.71
N SER A 77 1.86 2.30 -14.25
CA SER A 77 2.13 3.59 -13.61
C SER A 77 2.93 3.41 -12.33
N PHE A 78 2.62 2.38 -11.54
CA PHE A 78 3.39 2.08 -10.34
C PHE A 78 4.85 1.77 -10.66
N LEU A 79 5.11 0.99 -11.70
CA LEU A 79 6.47 0.63 -12.08
C LEU A 79 7.28 1.85 -12.51
N THR A 80 6.67 2.79 -13.24
CA THR A 80 7.35 4.03 -13.60
C THR A 80 7.56 4.96 -12.42
N LEU A 81 6.58 5.00 -11.51
CA LEU A 81 6.74 5.73 -10.25
C LEU A 81 7.88 5.16 -9.41
N LEU A 82 7.96 3.85 -9.31
CA LEU A 82 9.03 3.16 -8.59
C LEU A 82 10.41 3.54 -9.13
N ASP A 83 10.56 3.56 -10.47
CA ASP A 83 11.81 3.96 -11.10
C ASP A 83 12.16 5.41 -10.76
N ALA A 84 11.18 6.32 -10.84
CA ALA A 84 11.39 7.73 -10.53
C ALA A 84 11.83 7.94 -9.09
N LEU A 85 11.20 7.25 -8.14
CA LEU A 85 11.55 7.34 -6.73
C LEU A 85 12.93 6.74 -6.47
N GLY A 86 13.31 5.69 -7.20
CA GLY A 86 14.64 5.13 -7.15
C GLY A 86 15.71 6.09 -7.64
N ARG A 87 15.33 7.07 -8.47
CA ARG A 87 16.21 8.14 -8.95
C ARG A 87 16.12 9.39 -8.08
N HIS A 88 15.56 9.25 -6.88
CA HIS A 88 15.46 10.33 -5.89
C HIS A 88 14.53 11.48 -6.29
N GLN A 89 13.58 11.24 -7.21
CA GLN A 89 12.55 12.23 -7.49
C GLN A 89 11.58 12.31 -6.32
N PRO A 90 11.15 13.54 -5.91
CA PRO A 90 10.20 13.67 -4.81
C PRO A 90 8.87 13.00 -5.13
N PHE A 91 8.27 12.36 -4.13
CA PHE A 91 7.01 11.64 -4.29
C PHE A 91 5.88 12.56 -4.77
N GLU A 92 5.77 13.74 -4.16
CA GLU A 92 4.73 14.71 -4.49
C GLU A 92 4.83 15.24 -5.93
N THR A 93 6.01 15.19 -6.52
CA THR A 93 6.24 15.60 -7.91
C THR A 93 6.01 14.45 -8.87
N ALA A 94 6.49 13.25 -8.50
CA ALA A 94 6.41 12.07 -9.36
C ALA A 94 4.99 11.53 -9.47
N LEU A 95 4.23 11.55 -8.38
CA LEU A 95 2.89 10.98 -8.33
C LEU A 95 1.96 11.51 -9.43
N PRO A 96 1.74 12.84 -9.55
CA PRO A 96 0.83 13.33 -10.59
C PRO A 96 1.36 13.13 -12.00
N ARG A 97 2.66 12.96 -12.15
CA ARG A 97 3.27 12.70 -13.46
C ARG A 97 2.92 11.31 -13.99
N PHE A 98 2.88 10.30 -13.11
CA PHE A 98 2.65 8.92 -13.51
C PHE A 98 1.22 8.44 -13.26
N TYR A 99 0.43 9.20 -12.48
CA TYR A 99 -0.99 8.96 -12.27
C TYR A 99 -1.79 10.22 -12.61
N PRO A 100 -1.62 10.79 -13.82
CA PRO A 100 -2.17 12.14 -14.11
C PRO A 100 -3.69 12.21 -14.09
N THR A 101 -4.39 11.12 -14.37
CA THR A 101 -5.85 11.09 -14.37
C THR A 101 -6.45 10.60 -13.06
N LYS A 102 -5.62 10.00 -12.19
CA LYS A 102 -6.10 9.41 -10.94
C LYS A 102 -5.75 10.28 -9.73
N PHE A 103 -4.50 10.70 -9.63
CA PHE A 103 -4.01 11.42 -8.45
C PHE A 103 -3.20 12.63 -8.88
N THR A 104 -3.84 13.79 -8.88
CA THR A 104 -3.18 15.04 -9.23
C THR A 104 -2.39 15.64 -8.07
N THR A 105 -2.65 15.19 -6.84
CA THR A 105 -1.93 15.62 -5.64
C THR A 105 -1.83 14.46 -4.66
N VAL A 106 -0.90 14.57 -3.71
CA VAL A 106 -0.81 13.60 -2.60
C VAL A 106 -2.08 13.60 -1.77
N ALA A 107 -2.71 14.76 -1.59
CA ALA A 107 -3.97 14.86 -0.85
C ALA A 107 -5.09 14.07 -1.54
N ALA A 108 -5.17 14.12 -2.86
CA ALA A 108 -6.15 13.35 -3.62
C ALA A 108 -5.90 11.84 -3.48
N LEU A 109 -4.64 11.44 -3.51
CA LEU A 109 -4.26 10.05 -3.27
C LEU A 109 -4.66 9.62 -1.85
N GLU A 110 -4.38 10.46 -0.85
CA GLU A 110 -4.68 10.13 0.54
C GLU A 110 -6.18 9.92 0.75
N GLU A 111 -7.02 10.75 0.14
CA GLU A 111 -8.47 10.60 0.24
C GLU A 111 -8.92 9.22 -0.24
N LYS A 112 -8.46 8.81 -1.41
CA LYS A 112 -8.81 7.49 -1.96
C LYS A 112 -8.16 6.35 -1.19
N PHE A 113 -6.93 6.55 -0.76
CA PHE A 113 -6.23 5.53 0.03
C PHE A 113 -6.91 5.28 1.37
N ARG A 114 -7.42 6.32 2.03
CA ARG A 114 -8.14 6.16 3.29
C ARG A 114 -9.38 5.28 3.13
N GLU A 115 -10.11 5.46 2.05
CA GLU A 115 -11.24 4.59 1.73
C GLU A 115 -10.79 3.14 1.55
N TYR A 116 -9.69 2.93 0.85
CA TYR A 116 -9.13 1.60 0.61
C TYR A 116 -8.64 0.96 1.92
N ALA A 117 -7.91 1.72 2.73
CA ALA A 117 -7.33 1.21 3.97
C ALA A 117 -8.40 0.89 5.03
N ALA A 118 -9.56 1.54 4.96
CA ALA A 118 -10.66 1.29 5.87
C ALA A 118 -11.36 -0.05 5.62
N LYS A 119 -11.04 -0.74 4.53
CA LYS A 119 -11.65 -2.02 4.19
C LYS A 119 -10.91 -3.17 4.87
N ASP A 120 -11.66 -4.12 5.39
CA ASP A 120 -11.13 -5.39 5.87
C ASP A 120 -11.33 -6.42 4.75
N PHE A 121 -10.26 -6.72 4.02
CA PHE A 121 -10.35 -7.59 2.85
C PHE A 121 -10.71 -9.03 3.22
N GLY A 122 -10.30 -9.48 4.39
CA GLY A 122 -10.67 -10.81 4.88
C GLY A 122 -12.16 -10.93 5.11
N THR A 123 -12.77 -9.94 5.73
CA THR A 123 -14.21 -9.90 5.98
C THR A 123 -14.98 -9.79 4.67
N THR A 124 -14.51 -8.96 3.74
CA THR A 124 -15.15 -8.81 2.43
C THR A 124 -15.21 -10.12 1.67
N LEU A 125 -14.12 -10.89 1.69
CA LEU A 125 -14.07 -12.18 1.02
C LEU A 125 -15.04 -13.19 1.66
N ARG A 126 -15.16 -13.19 2.98
CA ARG A 126 -16.12 -14.05 3.68
C ARG A 126 -17.54 -13.69 3.33
N GLN A 127 -17.87 -12.42 3.29
CA GLN A 127 -19.20 -11.96 2.89
C GLN A 127 -19.54 -12.36 1.46
N ALA A 128 -18.59 -12.29 0.56
CA ALA A 128 -18.80 -12.70 -0.81
C ALA A 128 -19.01 -14.23 -0.93
N ALA A 129 -18.47 -15.00 -0.01
CA ALA A 129 -18.61 -16.46 0.00
C ALA A 129 -19.95 -16.92 0.61
N GLU A 130 -20.58 -16.05 1.39
CA GLU A 130 -21.89 -16.32 2.00
C GLU A 130 -23.02 -16.01 1.05
#